data_83887afdc50216e86607ca7c8392e422
#
_entry.id   83887afdc50216e86607ca7c8392e422
#
_cell.length_a   1.000
_cell.length_b   1.000
_cell.length_c   1.000
_cell.angle_alpha   90.00
_cell.angle_beta   90.00
_cell.angle_gamma   90.00
#
_symmetry.space_group_name_H-M   'P 1'
#
loop_
_entity.id
_entity.type
_entity.pdbx_description
1 polymer ?
#
loop_
_entity_poly.entity_id
_entity_poly.type
_entity_poly.pdbx_seq_one_letter_code
_entity_poly.pdbx_strand_id
1 'polypeptide(L)'
;NFVGLAGLVASFFSIIYAYSRQVFALSRAGYLPKILSLTNNKHAPKWAIVIPGVIGFVLSLTGEGDLLILIAVFGATISYVLMMMSHIKLRFSRPDLARPYKTPGGIVTSSIALVLACAAVVAGLMVNPKVWCLAALIYGLFILYYLLYSRHHLVEGTPEQEFASIEIRDE
;
A
#
# COMPACT_ATOMS: atom_id res chain seq x y z
N ASN A 1 -11.39 -29.83 -2.16
CA ASN A 1 -11.40 -28.82 -3.23
C ASN A 1 -12.43 -27.69 -2.98
N PHE A 2 -13.64 -28.00 -2.49
CA PHE A 2 -14.66 -26.97 -2.24
C PHE A 2 -14.24 -25.95 -1.17
N VAL A 3 -13.65 -26.40 -0.06
CA VAL A 3 -13.13 -25.53 1.01
C VAL A 3 -12.01 -24.62 0.50
N GLY A 4 -11.12 -25.19 -0.33
CA GLY A 4 -10.05 -24.41 -0.97
C GLY A 4 -10.59 -23.31 -1.88
N LEU A 5 -11.61 -23.64 -2.69
CA LEU A 5 -12.26 -22.65 -3.56
C LEU A 5 -12.94 -21.53 -2.75
N ALA A 6 -13.67 -21.90 -1.69
CA ALA A 6 -14.28 -20.90 -0.80
C ALA A 6 -13.24 -19.98 -0.16
N GLY A 7 -12.09 -20.52 0.26
CA GLY A 7 -10.97 -19.73 0.79
C GLY A 7 -10.39 -18.77 -0.23
N LEU A 8 -10.21 -19.19 -1.47
CA LEU A 8 -9.73 -18.31 -2.56
C LEU A 8 -10.72 -17.18 -2.84
N VAL A 9 -12.02 -17.47 -2.89
CA VAL A 9 -13.06 -16.45 -3.10
C VAL A 9 -13.04 -15.44 -1.95
N ALA A 10 -12.97 -15.88 -0.70
CA ALA A 10 -12.88 -15.01 0.47
C ALA A 10 -11.63 -14.13 0.44
N SER A 11 -10.47 -14.69 0.09
CA SER A 11 -9.21 -13.95 -0.07
C SER A 11 -9.31 -12.90 -1.16
N PHE A 12 -9.93 -13.22 -2.28
CA PHE A 12 -10.13 -12.30 -3.41
C PHE A 12 -10.94 -11.06 -2.98
N PHE A 13 -12.05 -11.24 -2.28
CA PHE A 13 -12.83 -10.11 -1.76
C PHE A 13 -12.06 -9.29 -0.73
N SER A 14 -11.29 -9.94 0.14
CA SER A 14 -10.46 -9.26 1.13
C SER A 14 -9.39 -8.37 0.48
N ILE A 15 -8.75 -8.85 -0.59
CA ILE A 15 -7.76 -8.09 -1.35
C ILE A 15 -8.41 -6.88 -2.04
N ILE A 16 -9.57 -7.05 -2.67
CA ILE A 16 -10.31 -5.94 -3.30
C ILE A 16 -10.64 -4.87 -2.26
N TYR A 17 -11.12 -5.26 -1.10
CA TYR A 17 -11.43 -4.34 -0.01
C TYR A 17 -10.18 -3.60 0.48
N ALA A 18 -9.07 -4.31 0.68
CA ALA A 18 -7.81 -3.73 1.16
C ALA A 18 -7.24 -2.71 0.17
N TYR A 19 -7.06 -3.08 -1.12
CA TYR A 19 -6.47 -2.17 -2.08
C TYR A 19 -7.34 -0.94 -2.35
N SER A 20 -8.66 -1.11 -2.37
CA SER A 20 -9.57 0.00 -2.63
C SER A 20 -9.47 1.08 -1.55
N ARG A 21 -9.34 0.68 -0.29
CA ARG A 21 -9.13 1.60 0.83
C ARG A 21 -7.77 2.28 0.79
N GLN A 22 -6.72 1.54 0.44
CA GLN A 22 -5.38 2.12 0.31
C GLN A 22 -5.32 3.15 -0.82
N VAL A 23 -5.87 2.81 -2.00
CA VAL A 23 -5.93 3.73 -3.14
C VAL A 23 -6.75 4.98 -2.81
N PHE A 24 -7.89 4.80 -2.14
CA PHE A 24 -8.72 5.91 -1.68
C PHE A 24 -7.97 6.81 -0.69
N ALA A 25 -7.30 6.26 0.32
CA ALA A 25 -6.53 7.01 1.30
C ALA A 25 -5.37 7.79 0.65
N LEU A 26 -4.62 7.15 -0.27
CA LEU A 26 -3.54 7.80 -1.01
C LEU A 26 -4.05 8.95 -1.90
N SER A 27 -5.22 8.77 -2.52
CA SER A 27 -5.85 9.82 -3.32
C SER A 27 -6.31 11.00 -2.47
N ARG A 28 -6.87 10.74 -1.29
CA ARG A 28 -7.23 11.81 -0.33
C ARG A 28 -6.02 12.57 0.18
N ALA A 29 -4.92 11.88 0.44
CA ALA A 29 -3.66 12.51 0.86
C ALA A 29 -2.94 13.28 -0.28
N GLY A 30 -3.47 13.25 -1.51
CA GLY A 30 -2.90 13.97 -2.66
C GLY A 30 -1.81 13.20 -3.41
N TYR A 31 -1.50 11.96 -3.02
CA TYR A 31 -0.51 11.13 -3.74
C TYR A 31 -1.03 10.62 -5.08
N LEU A 32 -2.33 10.44 -5.23
CA LEU A 32 -2.98 9.98 -6.45
C LEU A 32 -4.01 10.99 -6.94
N PRO A 33 -4.46 10.91 -8.20
CA PRO A 33 -5.47 11.81 -8.75
C PRO A 33 -6.75 11.82 -7.91
N LYS A 34 -7.34 12.99 -7.71
CA LYS A 34 -8.56 13.20 -6.90
C LYS A 34 -9.76 12.37 -7.34
N ILE A 35 -9.81 11.93 -8.59
CA ILE A 35 -10.86 11.05 -9.13
C ILE A 35 -11.02 9.77 -8.32
N LEU A 36 -9.92 9.22 -7.81
CA LEU A 36 -9.91 7.98 -7.03
C LEU A 36 -10.48 8.16 -5.62
N SER A 37 -10.57 9.39 -5.11
CA SER A 37 -11.20 9.72 -3.83
C SER A 37 -12.70 10.00 -3.91
N LEU A 38 -13.28 10.00 -5.13
CA LEU A 38 -14.71 10.21 -5.28
C LEU A 38 -15.49 9.00 -4.78
N THR A 39 -16.39 9.25 -3.83
CA THR A 39 -17.30 8.24 -3.28
C THR A 39 -18.66 8.32 -3.95
N ASN A 40 -19.34 7.19 -4.03
CA ASN A 40 -20.73 7.12 -4.46
C ASN A 40 -21.66 7.49 -3.29
N ASN A 41 -22.99 7.69 -3.56
CA ASN A 41 -24.03 7.94 -2.56
C ASN A 41 -24.06 6.94 -1.39
N LYS A 42 -23.42 5.78 -1.54
CA LYS A 42 -23.24 4.74 -0.51
C LYS A 42 -21.87 4.84 0.20
N HIS A 43 -21.17 5.96 0.09
CA HIS A 43 -19.82 6.19 0.63
C HIS A 43 -18.76 5.15 0.20
N ALA A 44 -18.99 4.44 -0.92
CA ALA A 44 -18.04 3.49 -1.46
C ALA A 44 -17.14 4.17 -2.53
N PRO A 45 -15.81 3.97 -2.50
CA PRO A 45 -14.88 4.57 -3.45
C PRO A 45 -14.90 3.80 -4.78
N LYS A 46 -15.90 4.09 -5.63
CA LYS A 46 -16.14 3.36 -6.89
C LYS A 46 -14.91 3.32 -7.80
N TRP A 47 -14.28 4.46 -8.01
CA TRP A 47 -13.14 4.57 -8.93
C TRP A 47 -11.88 3.90 -8.37
N ALA A 48 -11.69 3.92 -7.04
CA ALA A 48 -10.59 3.20 -6.40
C ALA A 48 -10.73 1.67 -6.46
N ILE A 49 -11.94 1.16 -6.74
CA ILE A 49 -12.18 -0.27 -6.97
C ILE A 49 -12.01 -0.61 -8.44
N VAL A 50 -12.65 0.16 -9.33
CA VAL A 50 -12.76 -0.17 -10.75
C VAL A 50 -11.43 -0.01 -11.48
N ILE A 51 -10.71 1.10 -11.28
CA ILE A 51 -9.49 1.37 -12.05
C ILE A 51 -8.39 0.32 -11.78
N PRO A 52 -8.00 0.03 -10.53
CA PRO A 52 -7.02 -1.04 -10.29
C PRO A 52 -7.55 -2.43 -10.68
N GLY A 53 -8.86 -2.66 -10.55
CA GLY A 53 -9.48 -3.92 -10.95
C GLY A 53 -9.38 -4.17 -12.46
N VAL A 54 -9.65 -3.15 -13.28
CA VAL A 54 -9.50 -3.24 -14.75
C VAL A 54 -8.04 -3.43 -15.14
N ILE A 55 -7.11 -2.71 -14.50
CA ILE A 55 -5.67 -2.87 -14.75
C ILE A 55 -5.24 -4.30 -14.41
N GLY A 56 -5.64 -4.82 -13.24
CA GLY A 56 -5.34 -6.19 -12.83
C GLY A 56 -5.93 -7.23 -13.77
N PHE A 57 -7.17 -7.01 -14.23
CA PHE A 57 -7.82 -7.89 -15.20
C PHE A 57 -7.06 -7.92 -16.54
N VAL A 58 -6.72 -6.76 -17.10
CA VAL A 58 -5.94 -6.67 -18.35
C VAL A 58 -4.58 -7.35 -18.21
N LEU A 59 -3.88 -7.12 -17.09
CA LEU A 59 -2.60 -7.78 -16.81
C LEU A 59 -2.75 -9.29 -16.67
N SER A 60 -3.85 -9.79 -16.12
CA SER A 60 -4.09 -11.24 -16.01
C SER A 60 -4.28 -11.91 -17.36
N LEU A 61 -4.72 -11.19 -18.39
CA LEU A 61 -4.87 -11.71 -19.75
C LEU A 61 -3.52 -11.97 -20.44
N THR A 62 -2.41 -11.44 -19.92
CA THR A 62 -1.07 -11.72 -20.48
C THR A 62 -0.62 -13.16 -20.27
N GLY A 63 -1.27 -13.90 -19.38
CA GLY A 63 -0.90 -15.27 -19.02
C GLY A 63 0.32 -15.40 -18.10
N GLU A 64 0.97 -14.28 -17.73
CA GLU A 64 2.18 -14.21 -16.90
C GLU A 64 1.83 -14.12 -15.40
N GLY A 65 0.93 -14.99 -14.92
CA GLY A 65 0.45 -14.96 -13.54
C GLY A 65 1.57 -15.09 -12.51
N ASP A 66 2.55 -15.96 -12.76
CA ASP A 66 3.70 -16.17 -11.88
C ASP A 66 4.56 -14.90 -11.74
N LEU A 67 4.76 -14.19 -12.84
CA LEU A 67 5.49 -12.92 -12.84
C LEU A 67 4.75 -11.85 -12.03
N LEU A 68 3.43 -11.76 -12.19
CA LEU A 68 2.59 -10.80 -11.44
C LEU A 68 2.63 -11.07 -9.93
N ILE A 69 2.58 -12.36 -9.53
CA ILE A 69 2.70 -12.76 -8.14
C ILE A 69 4.07 -12.39 -7.58
N LEU A 70 5.14 -12.67 -8.31
CA LEU A 70 6.50 -12.33 -7.88
C LEU A 70 6.69 -10.82 -7.69
N ILE A 71 6.16 -9.99 -8.58
CA ILE A 71 6.19 -8.53 -8.45
C ILE A 71 5.40 -8.07 -7.21
N ALA A 72 4.22 -8.65 -6.97
CA ALA A 72 3.41 -8.33 -5.82
C ALA A 72 4.10 -8.69 -4.49
N VAL A 73 4.70 -9.89 -4.41
CA VAL A 73 5.47 -10.35 -3.25
C VAL A 73 6.68 -9.46 -3.02
N PHE A 74 7.38 -9.06 -4.07
CA PHE A 74 8.52 -8.15 -3.98
C PHE A 74 8.10 -6.77 -3.45
N GLY A 75 6.99 -6.22 -3.95
CA GLY A 75 6.43 -4.98 -3.45
C GLY A 75 6.04 -5.05 -1.97
N ALA A 76 5.45 -6.15 -1.54
CA ALA A 76 5.10 -6.39 -0.15
C ALA A 76 6.34 -6.47 0.75
N THR A 77 7.39 -7.18 0.35
CA THR A 77 8.62 -7.30 1.13
C THR A 77 9.34 -5.98 1.31
N ILE A 78 9.41 -5.13 0.27
CA ILE A 78 9.94 -3.76 0.39
C ILE A 78 9.09 -2.93 1.36
N SER A 79 7.77 -3.04 1.28
CA SER A 79 6.87 -2.32 2.20
C SER A 79 7.10 -2.73 3.65
N TYR A 80 7.36 -4.02 3.92
CA TYR A 80 7.71 -4.48 5.27
C TYR A 80 9.04 -3.90 5.75
N VAL A 81 10.07 -3.82 4.90
CA VAL A 81 11.34 -3.16 5.26
C VAL A 81 11.10 -1.71 5.68
N LEU A 82 10.38 -0.95 4.85
CA LEU A 82 10.08 0.46 5.12
C LEU A 82 9.23 0.63 6.39
N MET A 83 8.26 -0.25 6.62
CA MET A 83 7.42 -0.23 7.81
C MET A 83 8.24 -0.48 9.08
N MET A 84 9.13 -1.49 9.07
CA MET A 84 9.98 -1.78 10.22
C MET A 84 10.99 -0.66 10.48
N MET A 85 11.59 -0.09 9.44
CA MET A 85 12.47 1.08 9.56
C MET A 85 11.74 2.29 10.15
N SER A 86 10.52 2.56 9.67
CA SER A 86 9.68 3.66 10.18
C SER A 86 9.30 3.44 11.64
N HIS A 87 8.95 2.21 12.03
CA HIS A 87 8.62 1.87 13.40
C HIS A 87 9.81 2.07 14.34
N ILE A 88 10.99 1.60 13.94
CA ILE A 88 12.23 1.77 14.72
C ILE A 88 12.58 3.26 14.83
N LYS A 89 12.56 4.00 13.73
CA LYS A 89 12.84 5.45 13.70
C LYS A 89 11.87 6.21 14.61
N LEU A 90 10.58 5.91 14.56
CA LEU A 90 9.57 6.56 15.40
C LEU A 90 9.78 6.30 16.90
N ARG A 91 10.28 5.11 17.24
CA ARG A 91 10.62 4.77 18.64
C ARG A 91 11.77 5.62 19.18
N PHE A 92 12.76 5.94 18.36
CA PHE A 92 13.88 6.79 18.74
C PHE A 92 13.56 8.28 18.68
N SER A 93 12.85 8.73 17.63
CA SER A 93 12.61 10.16 17.39
C SER A 93 11.49 10.75 18.28
N ARG A 94 10.52 9.93 18.68
CA ARG A 94 9.36 10.37 19.47
C ARG A 94 9.08 9.41 20.62
N PRO A 95 9.92 9.36 21.67
CA PRO A 95 9.74 8.48 22.84
C PRO A 95 8.48 8.84 23.63
N ASP A 96 8.09 10.13 23.64
CA ASP A 96 7.01 10.70 24.47
C ASP A 96 5.60 10.46 23.92
N LEU A 97 5.46 9.87 22.72
CA LEU A 97 4.16 9.55 22.13
C LEU A 97 3.39 8.56 23.02
N ALA A 98 2.17 8.96 23.40
CA ALA A 98 1.25 8.04 24.09
C ALA A 98 0.95 6.83 23.21
N ARG A 99 1.31 5.65 23.70
CA ARG A 99 1.13 4.38 22.98
C ARG A 99 0.21 3.48 23.77
N PRO A 100 -1.06 3.37 23.37
CA PRO A 100 -2.03 2.48 24.03
C PRO A 100 -1.58 1.02 23.99
N TYR A 101 -0.89 0.62 22.91
CA TYR A 101 -0.32 -0.72 22.75
C TYR A 101 1.20 -0.69 22.66
N LYS A 102 1.83 -1.53 23.45
CA LYS A 102 3.29 -1.74 23.41
C LYS A 102 3.57 -3.11 22.78
N THR A 103 4.27 -3.12 21.65
CA THR A 103 4.68 -4.36 20.97
C THR A 103 5.52 -5.22 21.92
N PRO A 104 5.19 -6.51 22.12
CA PRO A 104 6.02 -7.44 22.88
C PRO A 104 7.45 -7.48 22.30
N GLY A 105 8.48 -7.40 23.16
CA GLY A 105 9.88 -7.31 22.73
C GLY A 105 10.33 -5.98 22.13
N GLY A 106 9.40 -5.02 21.91
CA GLY A 106 9.73 -3.64 21.54
C GLY A 106 10.58 -3.51 20.28
N ILE A 107 11.75 -2.85 20.41
CA ILE A 107 12.68 -2.60 19.29
C ILE A 107 13.33 -3.89 18.81
N VAL A 108 13.60 -4.85 19.70
CA VAL A 108 14.28 -6.11 19.36
C VAL A 108 13.45 -6.91 18.35
N THR A 109 12.15 -7.08 18.61
CA THR A 109 11.26 -7.79 17.69
C THR A 109 11.19 -7.12 16.33
N SER A 110 11.11 -5.78 16.31
CA SER A 110 11.09 -5.01 15.06
C SER A 110 12.43 -5.09 14.30
N SER A 111 13.55 -5.16 15.01
CA SER A 111 14.87 -5.33 14.37
C SER A 111 15.02 -6.72 13.75
N ILE A 112 14.58 -7.77 14.45
CA ILE A 112 14.57 -9.13 13.89
C ILE A 112 13.67 -9.19 12.65
N ALA A 113 12.48 -8.60 12.71
CA ALA A 113 11.57 -8.53 11.58
C ALA A 113 12.19 -7.76 10.39
N LEU A 114 12.94 -6.68 10.65
CA LEU A 114 13.67 -5.95 9.63
C LEU A 114 14.73 -6.82 8.94
N VAL A 115 15.53 -7.54 9.72
CA VAL A 115 16.57 -8.45 9.18
C VAL A 115 15.93 -9.53 8.30
N LEU A 116 14.83 -10.14 8.77
CA LEU A 116 14.11 -11.16 8.00
C LEU A 116 13.50 -10.57 6.72
N ALA A 117 12.93 -9.36 6.78
CA ALA A 117 12.41 -8.68 5.60
C ALA A 117 13.51 -8.35 4.58
N CYS A 118 14.68 -7.89 5.04
CA CYS A 118 15.83 -7.65 4.16
C CYS A 118 16.34 -8.97 3.54
N ALA A 119 16.41 -10.05 4.31
CA ALA A 119 16.77 -11.37 3.79
C ALA A 119 15.76 -11.86 2.72
N ALA A 120 14.46 -11.62 2.94
CA ALA A 120 13.42 -11.96 1.97
C ALA A 120 13.56 -11.16 0.66
N VAL A 121 13.92 -9.88 0.75
CA VAL A 121 14.23 -9.05 -0.44
C VAL A 121 15.43 -9.65 -1.19
N VAL A 122 16.52 -9.96 -0.51
CA VAL A 122 17.71 -10.55 -1.14
C VAL A 122 17.40 -11.92 -1.76
N ALA A 123 16.64 -12.76 -1.06
CA ALA A 123 16.21 -14.05 -1.61
C ALA A 123 15.35 -13.88 -2.86
N GLY A 124 14.42 -12.94 -2.86
CA GLY A 124 13.60 -12.61 -4.04
C GLY A 124 14.45 -12.18 -5.23
N LEU A 125 15.56 -11.46 -4.99
CA LEU A 125 16.52 -11.06 -6.01
C LEU A 125 17.18 -12.25 -6.71
N MET A 126 17.51 -13.27 -5.94
CA MET A 126 18.23 -14.44 -6.47
C MET A 126 17.32 -15.35 -7.29
N VAL A 127 16.00 -15.28 -7.09
CA VAL A 127 15.02 -16.16 -7.77
C VAL A 127 14.81 -15.75 -9.22
N ASN A 128 14.62 -14.48 -9.52
CA ASN A 128 14.35 -14.05 -10.89
C ASN A 128 14.82 -12.61 -11.16
N PRO A 129 15.92 -12.42 -11.89
CA PRO A 129 16.45 -11.09 -12.20
C PRO A 129 15.52 -10.23 -13.07
N LYS A 130 14.62 -10.82 -13.87
CA LYS A 130 13.64 -10.06 -14.69
C LYS A 130 12.65 -9.30 -13.82
N VAL A 131 12.24 -9.90 -12.70
CA VAL A 131 11.34 -9.26 -11.72
C VAL A 131 11.95 -7.98 -11.16
N TRP A 132 13.27 -7.95 -11.01
CA TRP A 132 14.02 -6.78 -10.55
C TRP A 132 13.92 -5.60 -11.50
N CYS A 133 14.25 -5.85 -12.75
CA CYS A 133 14.21 -4.78 -13.76
C CYS A 133 12.79 -4.20 -13.87
N LEU A 134 11.79 -5.08 -13.83
CA LEU A 134 10.39 -4.66 -13.92
C LEU A 134 9.93 -3.93 -12.66
N ALA A 135 10.28 -4.43 -11.48
CA ALA A 135 9.98 -3.76 -10.23
C ALA A 135 10.70 -2.40 -10.13
N ALA A 136 11.98 -2.33 -10.48
CA ALA A 136 12.72 -1.08 -10.52
C ALA A 136 12.12 -0.06 -11.48
N LEU A 137 11.65 -0.51 -12.65
CA LEU A 137 10.94 0.33 -13.61
C LEU A 137 9.64 0.88 -12.99
N ILE A 138 8.83 0.02 -12.38
CA ILE A 138 7.56 0.42 -11.74
C ILE A 138 7.82 1.42 -10.62
N TYR A 139 8.78 1.15 -9.72
CA TYR A 139 9.13 2.09 -8.65
C TYR A 139 9.69 3.40 -9.20
N GLY A 140 10.53 3.35 -10.24
CA GLY A 140 11.05 4.53 -10.92
C GLY A 140 9.93 5.41 -11.50
N LEU A 141 8.94 4.80 -12.14
CA LEU A 141 7.76 5.51 -12.65
C LEU A 141 6.94 6.15 -11.53
N PHE A 142 6.73 5.46 -10.40
CA PHE A 142 6.03 6.02 -9.26
C PHE A 142 6.81 7.16 -8.59
N ILE A 143 8.13 7.05 -8.49
CA ILE A 143 9.00 8.13 -7.98
C ILE A 143 8.92 9.34 -8.92
N LEU A 144 9.02 9.13 -10.22
CA LEU A 144 8.90 10.19 -11.21
C LEU A 144 7.53 10.88 -11.13
N TYR A 145 6.45 10.10 -11.05
CA TYR A 145 5.10 10.59 -10.86
C TYR A 145 4.98 11.42 -9.57
N TYR A 146 5.57 10.95 -8.48
CA TYR A 146 5.60 11.68 -7.21
C TYR A 146 6.30 13.03 -7.35
N LEU A 147 7.47 13.06 -7.99
CA LEU A 147 8.26 14.28 -8.16
C LEU A 147 7.58 15.31 -9.06
N LEU A 148 6.91 14.85 -10.12
CA LEU A 148 6.28 15.71 -11.11
C LEU A 148 4.88 16.17 -10.70
N TYR A 149 4.10 15.31 -10.07
CA TYR A 149 2.69 15.56 -9.76
C TYR A 149 2.39 15.64 -8.27
N SER A 150 2.65 14.58 -7.51
CA SER A 150 2.15 14.43 -6.14
C SER A 150 2.74 15.46 -5.19
N ARG A 151 4.01 15.79 -5.33
CA ARG A 151 4.70 16.76 -4.46
C ARG A 151 3.99 18.11 -4.39
N HIS A 152 3.31 18.52 -5.45
CA HIS A 152 2.61 19.82 -5.54
C HIS A 152 1.13 19.73 -5.11
N HIS A 153 0.62 18.52 -4.87
CA HIS A 153 -0.80 18.28 -4.56
C HIS A 153 -1.00 17.62 -3.20
N LEU A 154 0.06 17.47 -2.40
CA LEU A 154 -0.02 16.91 -1.05
C LEU A 154 -0.91 17.77 -0.17
N VAL A 155 -1.85 17.13 0.52
CA VAL A 155 -2.70 17.75 1.53
C VAL A 155 -1.99 17.62 2.87
N GLU A 156 -1.51 18.73 3.42
CA GLU A 156 -0.76 18.77 4.71
C GLU A 156 -1.68 18.69 5.94
N GLY A 157 -2.96 18.42 5.77
CA GLY A 157 -3.95 18.37 6.87
C GLY A 157 -4.00 17.00 7.57
N THR A 158 -4.24 17.01 8.88
CA THR A 158 -4.64 15.80 9.59
C THR A 158 -6.04 15.37 9.16
N PRO A 159 -6.40 14.08 9.22
CA PRO A 159 -7.76 13.62 8.89
C PRO A 159 -8.85 14.35 9.68
N GLU A 160 -8.57 14.74 10.94
CA GLU A 160 -9.47 15.49 11.80
C GLU A 160 -9.75 16.91 11.28
N GLN A 161 -8.72 17.59 10.75
CA GLN A 161 -8.87 18.93 10.15
C GLN A 161 -9.67 18.87 8.84
N GLU A 162 -9.55 17.78 8.10
CA GLU A 162 -10.31 17.58 6.87
C GLU A 162 -11.79 17.34 7.18
N PHE A 163 -12.12 16.56 8.21
CA PHE A 163 -13.50 16.37 8.66
C PHE A 163 -14.11 17.68 9.15
N ALA A 164 -13.39 18.46 9.94
CA ALA A 164 -13.86 19.78 10.40
C ALA A 164 -14.12 20.74 9.24
N SER A 165 -13.31 20.71 8.18
CA SER A 165 -13.50 21.54 6.99
C SER A 165 -14.68 21.12 6.10
N ILE A 166 -15.08 19.86 6.16
CA ILE A 166 -16.27 19.36 5.44
C ILE A 166 -17.54 19.75 6.20
N GLU A 167 -17.53 19.62 7.53
CA GLU A 167 -18.67 19.98 8.38
C GLU A 167 -19.04 21.47 8.29
N ILE A 168 -18.04 22.36 8.22
CA ILE A 168 -18.24 23.81 8.02
C ILE A 168 -18.79 24.14 6.61
N ARG A 169 -18.63 23.29 5.63
CA ARG A 169 -19.05 23.52 4.23
C ARG A 169 -20.46 23.03 3.94
N ASP A 170 -21.03 22.23 4.82
CA ASP A 170 -22.40 21.69 4.72
C ASP A 170 -23.40 22.49 5.60
N GLU A 171 -22.94 23.53 6.34
CA GLU A 171 -23.72 24.57 7.00
C GLU A 171 -23.87 25.81 6.07
#